data_adbe3172d62f378263e0d8703838f34d
#
_entry.id   adbe3172d62f378263e0d8703838f34d
#
_cell.length_a   1.000
_cell.length_b   1.000
_cell.length_c   1.000
_cell.angle_alpha   90.00
_cell.angle_beta   90.00
_cell.angle_gamma   90.00
#
_symmetry.space_group_name_H-M   'P 1'
#
loop_
_entity.id
_entity.type
_entity.pdbx_description
1 polymer ?
#
loop_
_entity_poly.entity_id
_entity_poly.type
_entity_poly.pdbx_seq_one_letter_code
_entity_poly.pdbx_strand_id
1 'polypeptide(L)'
;MQLMPKPRLLLTAPTPEQTSAEDALLTFRGQEVILRPYEMRTLFERVYLLGAGDEAAQLYRVRNHCRRILRDMQANPVLSGCDYLERMILFAWSDERNLPIGILYQMAAKDQPVDERAITAAVGRLSRAMQKQQTPLYRQLCARFGLSEDAVLSNGKLLKGMLEYIRELETY
;
A
#
# COMPACT_ATOMS: atom_id res chain seq x y z
N MET A 1 -27.18 -23.27 11.92
CA MET A 1 -27.74 -21.91 11.80
C MET A 1 -26.67 -21.04 11.17
N GLN A 2 -26.71 -20.78 9.86
CA GLN A 2 -25.79 -19.86 9.21
C GLN A 2 -26.16 -18.45 9.65
N LEU A 3 -25.26 -17.79 10.39
CA LEU A 3 -25.38 -16.36 10.72
C LEU A 3 -25.35 -15.59 9.39
N MET A 4 -26.45 -14.98 9.02
CA MET A 4 -26.46 -14.05 7.88
C MET A 4 -25.39 -12.97 8.11
N PRO A 5 -24.54 -12.68 7.13
CA PRO A 5 -23.58 -11.59 7.26
C PRO A 5 -24.31 -10.28 7.54
N LYS A 6 -23.82 -9.52 8.54
CA LYS A 6 -24.39 -8.21 8.84
C LYS A 6 -24.32 -7.33 7.59
N PRO A 7 -25.39 -6.62 7.23
CA PRO A 7 -25.37 -5.70 6.09
C PRO A 7 -24.31 -4.63 6.32
N ARG A 8 -23.46 -4.40 5.31
CA ARG A 8 -22.51 -3.30 5.28
C ARG A 8 -23.21 -2.10 4.69
N LEU A 9 -23.14 -0.95 5.35
CA LEU A 9 -23.82 0.27 4.94
C LEU A 9 -22.79 1.33 4.54
N LEU A 10 -22.97 1.91 3.37
CA LEU A 10 -22.23 3.07 2.89
C LEU A 10 -23.15 4.30 2.99
N LEU A 11 -22.73 5.30 3.76
CA LEU A 11 -23.44 6.55 3.92
C LEU A 11 -22.70 7.66 3.14
N THR A 12 -23.48 8.55 2.52
CA THR A 12 -22.93 9.79 1.93
C THR A 12 -23.44 10.98 2.72
N ALA A 13 -22.55 11.86 3.14
CA ALA A 13 -22.88 13.06 3.88
C ALA A 13 -22.30 14.31 3.19
N PRO A 14 -22.91 15.50 3.38
CA PRO A 14 -22.29 16.74 2.91
C PRO A 14 -20.99 16.99 3.66
N THR A 15 -19.99 17.51 2.95
CA THR A 15 -18.70 17.86 3.55
C THR A 15 -18.86 19.12 4.40
N PRO A 16 -18.41 19.14 5.66
CA PRO A 16 -18.24 20.40 6.39
C PRO A 16 -17.25 21.30 5.64
N GLU A 17 -17.48 22.61 5.63
CA GLU A 17 -16.74 23.60 4.81
C GLU A 17 -15.19 23.65 4.99
N GLN A 18 -14.63 22.84 5.88
CA GLN A 18 -13.20 22.85 6.23
C GLN A 18 -12.47 21.50 6.05
N THR A 19 -13.12 20.49 5.48
CA THR A 19 -12.47 19.15 5.33
C THR A 19 -11.92 19.00 3.92
N SER A 20 -10.63 18.67 3.79
CA SER A 20 -10.02 18.39 2.50
C SER A 20 -10.64 17.14 1.86
N ALA A 21 -10.73 17.11 0.53
CA ALA A 21 -11.31 15.98 -0.22
C ALA A 21 -10.60 14.64 0.04
N GLU A 22 -9.38 14.66 0.59
CA GLU A 22 -8.57 13.48 0.91
C GLU A 22 -8.97 12.80 2.23
N ASP A 23 -9.60 13.54 3.15
CA ASP A 23 -10.11 13.02 4.43
C ASP A 23 -11.58 12.57 4.37
N ALA A 24 -12.10 12.40 3.16
CA ALA A 24 -13.53 12.18 2.92
C ALA A 24 -14.07 10.82 3.40
N LEU A 25 -13.27 10.02 4.10
CA LEU A 25 -13.68 8.71 4.61
C LEU A 25 -13.61 8.70 6.12
N LEU A 26 -14.79 8.74 6.75
CA LEU A 26 -14.91 8.59 8.18
C LEU A 26 -15.61 7.27 8.50
N THR A 27 -15.14 6.57 9.50
CA THR A 27 -15.85 5.42 10.06
C THR A 27 -16.77 5.92 11.18
N PHE A 28 -18.08 5.85 10.95
CA PHE A 28 -19.07 6.23 11.94
C PHE A 28 -19.78 4.98 12.48
N ARG A 29 -19.57 4.66 13.76
CA ARG A 29 -20.17 3.47 14.42
C ARG A 29 -19.94 2.15 13.65
N GLY A 30 -18.76 1.97 13.06
CA GLY A 30 -18.43 0.78 12.25
C GLY A 30 -19.03 0.79 10.84
N GLN A 31 -19.54 1.92 10.37
CA GLN A 31 -20.04 2.12 9.02
C GLN A 31 -19.15 3.11 8.27
N GLU A 32 -18.93 2.87 6.99
CA GLU A 32 -18.17 3.79 6.15
C GLU A 32 -19.03 4.98 5.73
N VAL A 33 -18.51 6.19 5.89
CA VAL A 33 -19.15 7.43 5.47
C VAL A 33 -18.26 8.12 4.44
N ILE A 34 -18.83 8.43 3.28
CA ILE A 34 -18.17 9.25 2.26
C ILE A 34 -18.76 10.65 2.29
N LEU A 35 -17.92 11.65 2.51
CA LEU A 35 -18.32 13.05 2.49
C LEU A 35 -18.37 13.59 1.05
N ARG A 36 -19.30 14.49 0.77
CA ARG A 36 -19.38 15.23 -0.50
C ARG A 36 -18.48 16.47 -0.46
N PRO A 37 -17.88 16.91 -1.59
CA PRO A 37 -17.91 16.26 -2.90
C PRO A 37 -17.05 15.01 -2.95
N TYR A 38 -17.46 13.99 -3.70
CA TYR A 38 -16.68 12.77 -3.95
C TYR A 38 -16.60 12.47 -5.44
N GLU A 39 -15.51 11.86 -5.85
CA GLU A 39 -15.37 11.33 -7.19
C GLU A 39 -16.19 10.05 -7.35
N MET A 40 -16.89 9.90 -8.49
CA MET A 40 -17.65 8.68 -8.78
C MET A 40 -16.80 7.42 -8.69
N ARG A 41 -15.53 7.51 -9.09
CA ARG A 41 -14.59 6.42 -8.98
C ARG A 41 -14.42 5.96 -7.53
N THR A 42 -14.23 6.88 -6.60
CA THR A 42 -14.11 6.60 -5.16
C THR A 42 -15.38 5.90 -4.62
N LEU A 43 -16.56 6.38 -5.05
CA LEU A 43 -17.81 5.76 -4.66
C LEU A 43 -17.91 4.32 -5.17
N PHE A 44 -17.63 4.06 -6.46
CA PHE A 44 -17.66 2.72 -7.04
C PHE A 44 -16.65 1.78 -6.37
N GLU A 45 -15.43 2.25 -6.12
CA GLU A 45 -14.42 1.46 -5.41
C GLU A 45 -14.90 1.05 -4.02
N ARG A 46 -15.59 1.93 -3.29
CA ARG A 46 -16.13 1.64 -1.96
C ARG A 46 -17.31 0.68 -2.00
N VAL A 47 -18.24 0.89 -2.93
CA VAL A 47 -19.35 -0.06 -3.14
C VAL A 47 -18.83 -1.45 -3.49
N TYR A 48 -17.81 -1.52 -4.36
CA TYR A 48 -17.16 -2.79 -4.70
C TYR A 48 -16.56 -3.47 -3.46
N LEU A 49 -15.84 -2.70 -2.62
CA LEU A 49 -15.22 -3.22 -1.40
C LEU A 49 -16.23 -3.71 -0.36
N LEU A 50 -17.39 -3.05 -0.28
CA LEU A 50 -18.48 -3.51 0.60
C LEU A 50 -19.06 -4.85 0.15
N GLY A 51 -19.04 -5.12 -1.15
CA GLY A 51 -19.46 -6.40 -1.73
C GLY A 51 -18.36 -7.46 -1.76
N ALA A 52 -17.08 -7.06 -1.65
CA ALA A 52 -15.94 -7.96 -1.62
C ALA A 52 -15.84 -8.68 -0.27
N GLY A 53 -15.26 -9.89 -0.27
CA GLY A 53 -14.89 -10.58 0.97
C GLY A 53 -13.83 -9.79 1.76
N ASP A 54 -13.69 -10.12 3.04
CA ASP A 54 -12.77 -9.41 3.96
C ASP A 54 -11.31 -9.42 3.46
N GLU A 55 -10.89 -10.52 2.84
CA GLU A 55 -9.54 -10.65 2.25
C GLU A 55 -9.31 -9.65 1.11
N ALA A 56 -10.25 -9.53 0.16
CA ALA A 56 -10.13 -8.59 -0.95
C ALA A 56 -10.13 -7.13 -0.47
N ALA A 57 -10.96 -6.82 0.53
CA ALA A 57 -10.99 -5.51 1.15
C ALA A 57 -9.65 -5.20 1.87
N GLN A 58 -9.05 -6.18 2.54
CA GLN A 58 -7.76 -6.04 3.19
C GLN A 58 -6.64 -5.79 2.17
N LEU A 59 -6.57 -6.59 1.10
CA LEU A 59 -5.56 -6.40 0.05
C LEU A 59 -5.68 -5.02 -0.62
N TYR A 60 -6.89 -4.52 -0.77
CA TYR A 60 -7.09 -3.16 -1.29
C TYR A 60 -6.54 -2.09 -0.33
N ARG A 61 -6.78 -2.21 1.00
CA ARG A 61 -6.20 -1.29 1.98
C ARG A 61 -4.67 -1.33 1.94
N VAL A 62 -4.09 -2.52 1.95
CA VAL A 62 -2.63 -2.72 1.85
C VAL A 62 -2.06 -2.06 0.60
N ARG A 63 -2.73 -2.21 -0.55
CA ARG A 63 -2.35 -1.55 -1.80
C ARG A 63 -2.35 -0.02 -1.66
N ASN A 64 -3.41 0.54 -1.06
CA ASN A 64 -3.51 1.98 -0.85
C ASN A 64 -2.44 2.50 0.11
N HIS A 65 -2.15 1.78 1.19
CA HIS A 65 -1.04 2.11 2.09
C HIS A 65 0.30 2.07 1.35
N CYS A 66 0.55 1.05 0.54
CA CYS A 66 1.77 0.97 -0.27
C CYS A 66 1.93 2.22 -1.17
N ARG A 67 0.89 2.60 -1.90
CA ARG A 67 0.89 3.78 -2.78
C ARG A 67 1.08 5.08 -2.01
N ARG A 68 0.46 5.21 -0.83
CA ARG A 68 0.66 6.36 0.05
C ARG A 68 2.12 6.45 0.51
N ILE A 69 2.70 5.36 0.99
CA ILE A 69 4.09 5.29 1.42
C ILE A 69 5.04 5.69 0.29
N LEU A 70 4.84 5.16 -0.92
CA LEU A 70 5.65 5.53 -2.10
C LEU A 70 5.54 7.02 -2.41
N ARG A 71 4.36 7.61 -2.34
CA ARG A 71 4.14 9.05 -2.52
C ARG A 71 4.83 9.87 -1.43
N ASP A 72 4.70 9.46 -0.16
CA ASP A 72 5.34 10.14 0.99
C ASP A 72 6.87 10.06 0.92
N MET A 73 7.41 9.01 0.29
CA MET A 73 8.83 8.89 -0.05
C MET A 73 9.21 9.57 -1.38
N GLN A 74 8.30 10.32 -2.00
CA GLN A 74 8.48 11.00 -3.28
C GLN A 74 9.00 10.06 -4.39
N ALA A 75 8.54 8.83 -4.39
CA ALA A 75 8.84 7.89 -5.46
C ALA A 75 8.24 8.39 -6.78
N ASN A 76 9.03 8.38 -7.85
CA ASN A 76 8.51 8.71 -9.18
C ASN A 76 7.59 7.57 -9.67
N PRO A 77 6.27 7.82 -9.84
CA PRO A 77 5.31 6.79 -10.20
C PRO A 77 5.51 6.19 -11.59
N VAL A 78 6.28 6.85 -12.47
CA VAL A 78 6.62 6.35 -13.81
C VAL A 78 7.62 5.19 -13.74
N LEU A 79 8.36 5.05 -12.62
CA LEU A 79 9.31 3.96 -12.47
C LEU A 79 8.57 2.63 -12.26
N SER A 80 8.81 1.67 -13.14
CA SER A 80 8.25 0.31 -13.04
C SER A 80 8.56 -0.40 -11.71
N GLY A 81 9.59 0.06 -11.01
CA GLY A 81 9.91 -0.42 -9.66
C GLY A 81 8.78 -0.20 -8.64
N CYS A 82 7.93 0.83 -8.83
CA CYS A 82 6.76 1.06 -7.98
C CYS A 82 5.74 -0.08 -8.10
N ASP A 83 5.40 -0.47 -9.33
CA ASP A 83 4.44 -1.54 -9.60
C ASP A 83 4.96 -2.90 -9.12
N TYR A 84 6.24 -3.18 -9.37
CA TYR A 84 6.84 -4.43 -8.90
C TYR A 84 6.89 -4.50 -7.37
N LEU A 85 7.26 -3.42 -6.70
CA LEU A 85 7.30 -3.37 -5.25
C LEU A 85 5.89 -3.52 -4.65
N GLU A 86 4.88 -2.87 -5.23
CA GLU A 86 3.47 -3.04 -4.83
C GLU A 86 3.04 -4.52 -4.95
N ARG A 87 3.33 -5.18 -6.07
CA ARG A 87 3.03 -6.61 -6.25
C ARG A 87 3.72 -7.50 -5.21
N MET A 88 5.00 -7.27 -4.98
CA MET A 88 5.77 -8.03 -3.98
C MET A 88 5.21 -7.84 -2.57
N ILE A 89 4.77 -6.63 -2.21
CA ILE A 89 4.14 -6.33 -0.92
C ILE A 89 2.82 -7.09 -0.80
N LEU A 90 1.97 -7.09 -1.84
CA LEU A 90 0.70 -7.81 -1.81
C LEU A 90 0.91 -9.32 -1.67
N PHE A 91 1.87 -9.91 -2.38
CA PHE A 91 2.21 -11.32 -2.22
C PHE A 91 2.73 -11.65 -0.81
N ALA A 92 3.66 -10.82 -0.29
CA ALA A 92 4.20 -11.01 1.05
C ALA A 92 3.16 -10.77 2.16
N TRP A 93 2.13 -9.97 1.90
CA TRP A 93 1.01 -9.77 2.83
C TRP A 93 0.09 -10.98 2.88
N SER A 94 -0.25 -11.54 1.71
CA SER A 94 -1.13 -12.71 1.60
C SER A 94 -0.51 -14.01 2.07
N ASP A 95 0.81 -14.07 2.25
CA ASP A 95 1.52 -15.28 2.65
C ASP A 95 2.14 -15.12 4.04
N GLU A 96 1.57 -15.83 5.01
CA GLU A 96 2.02 -15.81 6.42
C GLU A 96 3.40 -16.44 6.62
N ARG A 97 3.95 -17.16 5.62
CA ARG A 97 5.19 -17.94 5.73
C ARG A 97 6.46 -17.11 5.61
N ASN A 98 6.39 -15.78 5.55
CA ASN A 98 7.56 -14.90 5.36
C ASN A 98 8.43 -15.32 4.16
N LEU A 99 7.84 -15.33 2.98
CA LEU A 99 8.50 -15.76 1.74
C LEU A 99 9.87 -15.07 1.54
N PRO A 100 10.91 -15.84 1.16
CA PRO A 100 12.18 -15.26 0.75
C PRO A 100 11.99 -14.28 -0.41
N ILE A 101 12.78 -13.19 -0.42
CA ILE A 101 12.65 -12.15 -1.46
C ILE A 101 12.83 -12.70 -2.87
N GLY A 102 13.65 -13.75 -3.07
CA GLY A 102 13.80 -14.42 -4.36
C GLY A 102 12.49 -14.99 -4.88
N ILE A 103 11.69 -15.61 -4.01
CA ILE A 103 10.37 -16.13 -4.37
C ILE A 103 9.42 -14.98 -4.73
N LEU A 104 9.47 -13.87 -4.01
CA LEU A 104 8.66 -12.69 -4.33
C LEU A 104 9.00 -12.09 -5.69
N TYR A 105 10.29 -12.09 -6.09
CA TYR A 105 10.68 -11.71 -7.45
C TYR A 105 10.11 -12.66 -8.51
N GLN A 106 10.15 -13.97 -8.29
CA GLN A 106 9.57 -14.96 -9.19
C GLN A 106 8.07 -14.76 -9.35
N MET A 107 7.36 -14.57 -8.23
CA MET A 107 5.92 -14.29 -8.25
C MET A 107 5.61 -12.97 -8.96
N ALA A 108 6.41 -11.94 -8.76
CA ALA A 108 6.21 -10.64 -9.41
C ALA A 108 6.54 -10.68 -10.92
N ALA A 109 7.44 -11.57 -11.37
CA ALA A 109 7.77 -11.78 -12.76
C ALA A 109 6.73 -12.65 -13.49
N LYS A 110 5.97 -13.46 -12.75
CA LYS A 110 4.93 -14.31 -13.34
C LYS A 110 3.94 -13.46 -14.12
N ASP A 111 3.63 -13.89 -15.32
CA ASP A 111 2.71 -13.21 -16.24
C ASP A 111 3.19 -11.81 -16.70
N GLN A 112 4.50 -11.53 -16.58
CA GLN A 112 5.12 -10.31 -17.07
C GLN A 112 6.15 -10.63 -18.19
N PRO A 113 6.35 -9.73 -19.16
CA PRO A 113 7.35 -9.90 -20.19
C PRO A 113 8.79 -9.57 -19.73
N VAL A 114 9.07 -9.73 -18.43
CA VAL A 114 10.35 -9.40 -17.80
C VAL A 114 10.79 -10.50 -16.85
N ASP A 115 12.09 -10.65 -16.69
CA ASP A 115 12.68 -11.61 -15.77
C ASP A 115 12.88 -11.02 -14.36
N GLU A 116 13.23 -11.88 -13.40
CA GLU A 116 13.50 -11.51 -12.01
C GLU A 116 14.64 -10.49 -11.88
N ARG A 117 15.66 -10.55 -12.77
CA ARG A 117 16.81 -9.64 -12.75
C ARG A 117 16.38 -8.23 -13.11
N ALA A 118 15.50 -8.10 -14.11
CA ALA A 118 14.93 -6.81 -14.52
C ALA A 118 14.10 -6.19 -13.38
N ILE A 119 13.29 -7.00 -12.68
CA ILE A 119 12.51 -6.55 -11.50
C ILE A 119 13.44 -6.13 -10.37
N THR A 120 14.45 -6.96 -10.04
CA THR A 120 15.45 -6.63 -9.02
C THR A 120 16.15 -5.30 -9.30
N ALA A 121 16.56 -5.10 -10.56
CA ALA A 121 17.20 -3.85 -10.99
C ALA A 121 16.22 -2.64 -10.93
N ALA A 122 14.96 -2.84 -11.31
CA ALA A 122 13.94 -1.77 -11.26
C ALA A 122 13.66 -1.32 -9.81
N VAL A 123 13.47 -2.25 -8.88
CA VAL A 123 13.28 -1.95 -7.46
C VAL A 123 14.53 -1.29 -6.87
N GLY A 124 15.73 -1.74 -7.26
CA GLY A 124 16.98 -1.11 -6.83
C GLY A 124 17.17 0.32 -7.36
N ARG A 125 16.71 0.61 -8.59
CA ARG A 125 16.68 2.00 -9.12
C ARG A 125 15.70 2.86 -8.34
N LEU A 126 14.52 2.32 -8.02
CA LEU A 126 13.51 3.00 -7.20
C LEU A 126 14.08 3.35 -5.82
N SER A 127 14.71 2.40 -5.12
CA SER A 127 15.32 2.64 -3.81
C SER A 127 16.36 3.77 -3.86
N ARG A 128 17.25 3.78 -4.88
CA ARG A 128 18.22 4.87 -5.07
C ARG A 128 17.56 6.21 -5.40
N ALA A 129 16.45 6.21 -6.14
CA ALA A 129 15.71 7.44 -6.44
C ALA A 129 15.09 8.03 -5.17
N MET A 130 14.48 7.20 -4.32
CA MET A 130 13.91 7.63 -3.04
C MET A 130 14.98 8.08 -2.04
N GLN A 131 16.13 7.40 -2.01
CA GLN A 131 17.26 7.83 -1.18
C GLN A 131 17.70 9.27 -1.48
N LYS A 132 17.72 9.66 -2.75
CA LYS A 132 18.08 11.04 -3.14
C LYS A 132 17.09 12.09 -2.63
N GLN A 133 15.84 11.73 -2.39
CA GLN A 133 14.79 12.65 -1.89
C GLN A 133 14.93 12.91 -0.40
N GLN A 134 15.59 12.04 0.35
CA GLN A 134 15.85 12.20 1.79
C GLN A 134 14.60 12.55 2.61
N THR A 135 13.46 11.97 2.25
CA THR A 135 12.20 12.25 2.95
C THR A 135 12.23 11.75 4.40
N PRO A 136 11.45 12.35 5.32
CA PRO A 136 11.38 11.89 6.71
C PRO A 136 11.05 10.41 6.85
N LEU A 137 10.12 9.91 6.03
CA LEU A 137 9.73 8.51 6.04
C LEU A 137 10.88 7.59 5.58
N TYR A 138 11.64 7.99 4.53
CA TYR A 138 12.79 7.20 4.09
C TYR A 138 13.87 7.09 5.19
N ARG A 139 14.18 8.20 5.86
CA ARG A 139 15.11 8.23 7.00
C ARG A 139 14.62 7.35 8.16
N GLN A 140 13.32 7.40 8.47
CA GLN A 140 12.72 6.54 9.48
C GLN A 140 12.91 5.06 9.14
N LEU A 141 12.73 4.67 7.87
CA LEU A 141 12.98 3.30 7.43
C LEU A 141 14.47 2.92 7.54
N CYS A 142 15.41 3.82 7.21
CA CYS A 142 16.83 3.59 7.42
C CYS A 142 17.15 3.36 8.90
N ALA A 143 16.63 4.21 9.78
CA ALA A 143 16.83 4.12 11.23
C ALA A 143 16.35 2.80 11.82
N ARG A 144 15.21 2.23 11.34
CA ARG A 144 14.71 0.90 11.75
C ARG A 144 15.74 -0.22 11.54
N PHE A 145 16.61 -0.08 10.56
CA PHE A 145 17.65 -1.06 10.24
C PHE A 145 19.03 -0.65 10.75
N GLY A 146 19.12 0.38 11.58
CA GLY A 146 20.40 0.89 12.10
C GLY A 146 21.32 1.44 11.00
N LEU A 147 20.76 1.91 9.90
CA LEU A 147 21.47 2.49 8.77
C LEU A 147 21.59 4.01 8.91
N SER A 148 22.64 4.59 8.33
CA SER A 148 22.73 6.04 8.18
C SER A 148 21.61 6.58 7.30
N GLU A 149 21.25 7.84 7.50
CA GLU A 149 20.18 8.50 6.72
C GLU A 149 20.48 8.50 5.21
N ASP A 150 21.76 8.55 4.83
CA ASP A 150 22.24 8.54 3.44
C ASP A 150 22.35 7.14 2.82
N ALA A 151 22.07 6.09 3.60
CA ALA A 151 22.19 4.74 3.09
C ALA A 151 21.13 4.43 2.05
N VAL A 152 21.50 3.66 1.02
CA VAL A 152 20.54 3.07 0.10
C VAL A 152 19.96 1.81 0.74
N LEU A 153 18.65 1.76 0.95
CA LEU A 153 18.00 0.54 1.40
C LEU A 153 18.14 -0.56 0.33
N SER A 154 18.65 -1.72 0.73
CA SER A 154 18.56 -2.88 -0.15
C SER A 154 17.10 -3.22 -0.43
N ASN A 155 16.81 -3.87 -1.55
CA ASN A 155 15.44 -4.23 -1.94
C ASN A 155 14.70 -5.00 -0.82
N GLY A 156 15.41 -5.91 -0.13
CA GLY A 156 14.85 -6.66 0.98
C GLY A 156 14.52 -5.80 2.20
N LYS A 157 15.42 -4.85 2.56
CA LYS A 157 15.17 -3.92 3.65
C LYS A 157 14.03 -2.95 3.31
N LEU A 158 13.98 -2.46 2.08
CA LEU A 158 12.90 -1.60 1.62
C LEU A 158 11.55 -2.31 1.72
N LEU A 159 11.45 -3.52 1.14
CA LEU A 159 10.23 -4.34 1.19
C LEU A 159 9.80 -4.61 2.65
N LYS A 160 10.75 -5.09 3.47
CA LYS A 160 10.48 -5.42 4.88
C LYS A 160 10.04 -4.19 5.67
N GLY A 161 10.74 -3.07 5.52
CA GLY A 161 10.39 -1.82 6.21
C GLY A 161 9.01 -1.30 5.83
N MET A 162 8.65 -1.36 4.55
CA MET A 162 7.32 -0.98 4.10
C MET A 162 6.24 -1.92 4.64
N LEU A 163 6.46 -3.24 4.64
CA LEU A 163 5.52 -4.22 5.20
C LEU A 163 5.28 -4.00 6.69
N GLU A 164 6.35 -3.78 7.46
CA GLU A 164 6.25 -3.50 8.89
C GLU A 164 5.46 -2.21 9.14
N TYR A 165 5.73 -1.16 8.37
CA TYR A 165 5.01 0.11 8.47
C TYR A 165 3.53 -0.03 8.10
N ILE A 166 3.18 -0.81 7.07
CA ILE A 166 1.79 -1.10 6.71
C ILE A 166 1.08 -1.89 7.84
N ARG A 167 1.76 -2.87 8.44
CA ARG A 167 1.20 -3.62 9.59
C ARG A 167 0.88 -2.70 10.77
N GLU A 168 1.73 -1.74 11.05
CA GLU A 168 1.46 -0.72 12.09
C GLU A 168 0.21 0.09 11.75
N LEU A 169 0.03 0.51 10.48
CA LEU A 169 -1.15 1.27 10.05
C LEU A 169 -2.46 0.46 10.09
N GLU A 170 -2.40 -0.86 9.90
CA GLU A 170 -3.59 -1.73 9.97
C GLU A 170 -3.96 -2.12 11.42
N THR A 171 -3.08 -1.88 12.39
CA THR A 171 -3.32 -2.21 13.80
C THR A 171 -4.05 -1.11 14.56
N TYR A 172 -4.08 0.12 14.03
CA TYR A 172 -4.77 1.28 14.60
C TYR A 172 -6.09 1.56 13.89
#